data_29af1049d2fd490bcae5b1d9394defa5
#
_entry.id   29af1049d2fd490bcae5b1d9394defa5
#
_cell.length_a   1.000
_cell.length_b   1.000
_cell.length_c   1.000
_cell.angle_alpha   90.00
_cell.angle_beta   90.00
_cell.angle_gamma   90.00
#
_symmetry.space_group_name_H-M   'P 1'
#
loop_
_entity.id
_entity.type
_entity.pdbx_description
1 polymer ?
#
loop_
_entity_poly.entity_id
_entity_poly.type
_entity_poly.pdbx_seq_one_letter_code
_entity_poly.pdbx_strand_id
1 'polypeptide(L)' 'MSLAPQELENTASKYASEAIKFDSQGARGMAITHYQHAIDALVKL' A
#
# COMPACT_ATOMS: atom_id res chain seq x y z
N MET A 1 7.71 16.88 8.28
CA MET A 1 8.87 16.03 7.99
C MET A 1 8.54 15.04 6.89
N SER A 2 9.48 14.83 5.96
CA SER A 2 9.30 13.84 4.91
C SER A 2 9.86 12.50 5.38
N LEU A 3 9.25 11.41 4.90
CA LEU A 3 9.72 10.06 5.19
C LEU A 3 10.97 9.77 4.36
N ALA A 4 11.88 8.96 4.92
CA ALA A 4 13.01 8.46 4.16
C ALA A 4 12.51 7.54 3.04
N PRO A 5 13.25 7.44 1.91
CA PRO A 5 12.83 6.56 0.81
C PRO A 5 12.58 5.12 1.26
N GLN A 6 13.40 4.60 2.16
CA GLN A 6 13.22 3.24 2.65
C GLN A 6 11.92 3.09 3.43
N GLU A 7 11.55 4.11 4.20
CA GLU A 7 10.29 4.08 4.94
C GLU A 7 9.10 4.11 4.00
N LEU A 8 9.20 4.85 2.89
CA LEU A 8 8.15 4.88 1.88
C LEU A 8 8.02 3.53 1.19
N GLU A 9 9.14 2.88 0.89
CA GLU A 9 9.12 1.53 0.31
C GLU A 9 8.48 0.54 1.27
N ASN A 10 8.82 0.61 2.55
CA ASN A 10 8.25 -0.28 3.56
C ASN A 10 6.75 -0.06 3.69
N THR A 11 6.32 1.19 3.68
CA THR A 11 4.91 1.54 3.75
C THR A 11 4.15 0.99 2.53
N ALA A 12 4.71 1.19 1.33
CA ALA A 12 4.09 0.68 0.12
C ALA A 12 3.98 -0.84 0.14
N SER A 13 5.03 -1.52 0.57
CA SER A 13 5.06 -2.98 0.65
C SER A 13 4.00 -3.49 1.62
N LYS A 14 3.86 -2.83 2.76
CA LYS A 14 2.87 -3.22 3.77
C LYS A 14 1.45 -3.09 3.22
N TYR A 15 1.14 -1.95 2.61
CA TYR A 15 -0.19 -1.74 2.04
C TYR A 15 -0.46 -2.73 0.91
N ALA A 16 0.52 -3.00 0.06
CA ALA A 16 0.36 -3.96 -1.03
C ALA A 16 0.08 -5.36 -0.50
N SER A 17 0.80 -5.79 0.54
CA SER A 17 0.57 -7.09 1.16
C SER A 17 -0.83 -7.20 1.75
N GLU A 18 -1.29 -6.15 2.42
CA GLU A 18 -2.63 -6.13 2.98
C GLU A 18 -3.69 -6.13 1.88
N ALA A 19 -3.44 -5.40 0.79
CA ALA A 19 -4.36 -5.38 -0.35
C ALA A 19 -4.55 -6.78 -0.94
N ILE A 20 -3.46 -7.54 -1.05
CA ILE A 20 -3.54 -8.92 -1.55
C ILE A 20 -4.39 -9.77 -0.63
N LYS A 21 -4.24 -9.61 0.68
CA LYS A 21 -5.05 -10.36 1.65
C LYS A 21 -6.52 -10.02 1.53
N PHE A 22 -6.86 -8.74 1.41
CA PHE A 22 -8.25 -8.33 1.24
C PHE A 22 -8.82 -8.87 -0.05
N ASP A 23 -8.03 -8.84 -1.13
CA ASP A 23 -8.47 -9.35 -2.41
C ASP A 23 -8.79 -10.85 -2.32
N SER A 24 -7.93 -11.62 -1.66
CA SER A 24 -8.13 -13.06 -1.49
C SER A 24 -9.36 -13.38 -0.64
N GLN A 25 -9.78 -12.46 0.21
CA GLN A 25 -10.99 -12.61 1.04
C GLN A 25 -12.25 -12.10 0.32
N GLY A 26 -12.12 -11.59 -0.89
CA GLY A 26 -13.24 -11.02 -1.61
C GLY A 26 -13.59 -9.60 -1.19
N ALA A 27 -12.79 -8.98 -0.35
CA ALA A 27 -13.01 -7.60 0.11
C ALA A 27 -12.41 -6.62 -0.90
N ARG A 28 -13.02 -6.53 -2.08
CA ARG A 28 -12.47 -5.78 -3.20
C ARG A 28 -12.31 -4.29 -2.91
N GLY A 29 -13.28 -3.67 -2.25
CA GLY A 29 -13.19 -2.25 -1.91
C GLY A 29 -12.00 -1.95 -1.02
N MET A 30 -11.76 -2.77 0.00
CA MET A 30 -10.61 -2.62 0.89
C MET A 30 -9.31 -2.86 0.14
N ALA A 31 -9.30 -3.85 -0.76
CA ALA A 31 -8.11 -4.13 -1.56
C ALA A 31 -7.74 -2.92 -2.43
N ILE A 32 -8.72 -2.32 -3.10
CA ILE A 32 -8.49 -1.16 -3.96
C ILE A 32 -7.92 0.00 -3.14
N THR A 33 -8.51 0.29 -1.99
CA THR A 33 -8.06 1.37 -1.12
C THR A 33 -6.60 1.15 -0.69
N HIS A 34 -6.25 -0.07 -0.33
CA HIS A 34 -4.89 -0.38 0.10
C HIS A 34 -3.91 -0.32 -1.06
N TYR A 35 -4.30 -0.75 -2.25
CA TYR A 35 -3.45 -0.60 -3.43
C TYR A 35 -3.19 0.87 -3.75
N GLN A 36 -4.22 1.71 -3.61
CA GLN A 36 -4.06 3.14 -3.84
C GLN A 36 -3.07 3.76 -2.86
N HIS A 37 -3.13 3.35 -1.60
CA HIS A 37 -2.17 3.83 -0.59
C HIS A 37 -0.75 3.37 -0.92
N ALA A 38 -0.58 2.16 -1.43
CA ALA A 38 0.73 1.67 -1.83
C ALA A 38 1.31 2.50 -2.97
N ILE A 39 0.48 2.78 -3.98
CA ILE A 39 0.89 3.59 -5.13
C ILE A 39 1.26 5.00 -4.68
N ASP A 40 0.44 5.58 -3.79
CA ASP A 40 0.69 6.93 -3.29
C ASP A 40 2.03 7.01 -2.57
N ALA A 41 2.36 6.01 -1.78
CA ALA A 41 3.66 5.96 -1.09
C ALA A 41 4.81 5.88 -2.10
N LEU A 42 4.66 5.08 -3.17
CA LEU A 42 5.69 4.95 -4.19
C LEU A 42 5.88 6.24 -4.98
N VAL A 43 4.80 6.98 -5.21
CA VAL A 43 4.88 8.26 -5.92
C VAL A 43 5.70 9.28 -5.14
N LYS A 44 5.70 9.17 -3.81
CA LYS A 44 6.45 10.08 -2.94
C LYS A 44 7.93 9.74 -2.84
N LEU A 45 8.33 8.60 -3.37
CA LEU A 45 9.74 8.27 -3.44
C LEU A 45 10.47 9.24 -4.36
#